data_b9785941547581eb553528bd0bb71ba8
#
_entry.id   b9785941547581eb553528bd0bb71ba8
#
_cell.length_a   1.000
_cell.length_b   1.000
_cell.length_c   1.000
_cell.angle_alpha   90.00
_cell.angle_beta   90.00
_cell.angle_gamma   90.00
#
_symmetry.space_group_name_H-M   'P 1'
#
loop_
_entity.id
_entity.type
_entity.pdbx_description
1 polymer ?
#
loop_
_entity_poly.entity_id
_entity_poly.type
_entity_poly.pdbx_seq_one_letter_code
_entity_poly.pdbx_strand_id
1 'polypeptide(L)'
;MKKYFFIFIVAFFASCSPVEQDVIITIDTETVLNDCYIGNGAQWDPYQLDYGKVKLTISEADWEKLYDRLDFMRPQFIRIMINTSSFVDQGRLVPERGMEVLSKMLDYCQSRNVTVMFGDWGWSVIRAREAEIDSQSLRHAAALVDYLVHNKGYSCIRYYNLVNEPNGYWAATNKSFPLWASSVRQFYQYMKEFDLIGEVGIVGPDIAIWDKAETGWMDSCAVQLNEQIELYDIHTYPSKVTVNSGEYADIIAAYKEKIPERKKIVMGEIGFKFVEKADSLYQKENIRRARSKVNASLEDSQMFVYDYMYGTDMADALIQTVNTGFSGSIAWMLDDAMHSNEAPDKLKIWGFWNIFGEECFGAEEENVRPWYYAWSLLTRYMPAGTAVYRTDTTGEPFVKAAVSGKDGKYMIALVNVSDSPKTVKLKSDVLSSLSGCKKFIYSDGTLKQKGDCLLLPNDENLILHLEKGETVTMPAESLIVYTNYDY
;
A
#
# COMPACT_ATOMS: atom_id res chain seq x y z
N MET A 1 -40.85 -1.68 -74.22
CA MET A 1 -39.56 -1.58 -73.52
C MET A 1 -39.63 -0.41 -72.52
N LYS A 2 -39.84 -0.69 -71.25
CA LYS A 2 -39.84 0.31 -70.19
C LYS A 2 -38.48 0.33 -69.54
N LYS A 3 -37.77 1.48 -69.60
CA LYS A 3 -36.47 1.70 -68.94
C LYS A 3 -36.75 2.13 -67.52
N TYR A 4 -36.28 1.36 -66.52
CA TYR A 4 -36.24 1.76 -65.09
C TYR A 4 -34.90 2.47 -64.82
N PHE A 5 -34.99 3.72 -64.35
CA PHE A 5 -33.88 4.51 -63.87
C PHE A 5 -33.77 4.26 -62.34
N PHE A 6 -32.67 3.63 -61.93
CA PHE A 6 -32.32 3.49 -60.50
C PHE A 6 -31.50 4.71 -60.09
N ILE A 7 -32.06 5.52 -59.18
CA ILE A 7 -31.32 6.61 -58.54
C ILE A 7 -30.67 6.03 -57.30
N PHE A 8 -29.33 5.98 -57.29
CA PHE A 8 -28.54 5.67 -56.10
C PHE A 8 -28.45 6.95 -55.23
N ILE A 9 -29.12 6.98 -54.08
CA ILE A 9 -28.92 7.98 -53.07
C ILE A 9 -27.72 7.53 -52.22
N VAL A 10 -26.58 8.17 -52.38
CA VAL A 10 -25.41 8.02 -51.48
C VAL A 10 -25.67 8.90 -50.26
N ALA A 11 -26.07 8.27 -49.17
CA ALA A 11 -26.14 8.93 -47.87
C ALA A 11 -24.71 9.09 -47.31
N PHE A 12 -24.23 10.33 -47.28
CA PHE A 12 -23.02 10.68 -46.54
C PHE A 12 -23.40 10.65 -45.05
N PHE A 13 -23.03 9.61 -44.32
CA PHE A 13 -22.95 9.65 -42.87
C PHE A 13 -21.70 10.48 -42.52
N ALA A 14 -21.93 11.74 -42.15
CA ALA A 14 -20.92 12.50 -41.45
C ALA A 14 -20.73 11.82 -40.07
N SER A 15 -19.68 11.06 -39.92
CA SER A 15 -19.19 10.58 -38.63
C SER A 15 -18.73 11.82 -37.88
N CYS A 16 -19.59 12.35 -36.98
CA CYS A 16 -19.14 13.21 -35.92
C CYS A 16 -18.30 12.32 -35.00
N SER A 17 -16.98 12.33 -35.15
CA SER A 17 -16.08 11.89 -34.07
C SER A 17 -16.43 12.75 -32.85
N PRO A 18 -16.68 12.15 -31.67
CA PRO A 18 -16.83 12.94 -30.46
C PRO A 18 -15.57 13.81 -30.34
N VAL A 19 -15.74 15.10 -30.13
CA VAL A 19 -14.64 16.00 -29.79
C VAL A 19 -14.07 15.43 -28.49
N GLU A 20 -12.88 14.85 -28.54
CA GLU A 20 -12.18 14.35 -27.36
C GLU A 20 -11.98 15.57 -26.47
N GLN A 21 -12.63 15.57 -25.33
CA GLN A 21 -12.61 16.69 -24.40
C GLN A 21 -11.22 16.69 -23.74
N ASP A 22 -10.50 17.79 -23.84
CA ASP A 22 -9.17 17.91 -23.20
C ASP A 22 -9.30 17.60 -21.70
N VAL A 23 -8.54 16.63 -21.21
CA VAL A 23 -8.44 16.38 -19.77
C VAL A 23 -7.61 17.49 -19.14
N ILE A 24 -8.21 18.19 -18.18
CA ILE A 24 -7.52 19.27 -17.47
C ILE A 24 -7.30 18.85 -16.02
N ILE A 25 -6.06 18.92 -15.58
CA ILE A 25 -5.64 18.70 -14.20
C ILE A 25 -5.23 20.05 -13.62
N THR A 26 -5.93 20.51 -12.60
CA THR A 26 -5.64 21.74 -11.87
C THR A 26 -4.98 21.40 -10.53
N ILE A 27 -3.82 22.01 -10.28
CA ILE A 27 -3.06 21.86 -9.03
C ILE A 27 -3.28 23.11 -8.19
N ASP A 28 -3.78 22.93 -6.96
CA ASP A 28 -3.98 23.97 -5.98
C ASP A 28 -3.10 23.71 -4.74
N THR A 29 -1.97 24.40 -4.67
CA THR A 29 -1.03 24.27 -3.54
C THR A 29 -1.38 25.16 -2.34
N GLU A 30 -2.45 25.96 -2.40
CA GLU A 30 -2.98 26.69 -1.24
C GLU A 30 -3.92 25.79 -0.41
N THR A 31 -4.58 24.81 -1.04
CA THR A 31 -5.44 23.85 -0.35
C THR A 31 -4.65 22.60 0.03
N VAL A 32 -4.36 22.47 1.32
CA VAL A 32 -3.65 21.32 1.89
C VAL A 32 -4.65 20.27 2.34
N LEU A 33 -4.55 19.07 1.80
CA LEU A 33 -5.36 17.89 2.18
C LEU A 33 -4.80 17.15 3.38
N ASN A 34 -3.46 17.14 3.51
CA ASN A 34 -2.74 16.57 4.62
C ASN A 34 -1.40 17.30 4.77
N ASP A 35 -1.09 17.81 5.95
CA ASP A 35 0.13 18.58 6.25
C ASP A 35 1.19 17.77 6.99
N CYS A 36 0.92 16.50 7.26
CA CYS A 36 1.73 15.69 8.16
C CYS A 36 1.73 14.21 7.70
N TYR A 37 2.12 13.99 6.43
CA TYR A 37 2.20 12.66 5.85
C TYR A 37 3.23 11.80 6.58
N ILE A 38 2.87 10.56 6.97
CA ILE A 38 3.78 9.60 7.61
C ILE A 38 4.68 8.96 6.55
N GLY A 39 4.08 8.56 5.43
CA GLY A 39 4.79 7.95 4.30
C GLY A 39 4.11 6.72 3.74
N ASN A 40 4.70 6.19 2.66
CA ASN A 40 4.31 4.92 2.07
C ASN A 40 5.37 3.85 2.33
N GLY A 41 4.98 2.59 2.19
CA GLY A 41 5.86 1.44 2.27
C GLY A 41 5.12 0.15 2.01
N ALA A 42 5.52 -0.92 2.67
CA ALA A 42 4.94 -2.24 2.48
C ALA A 42 4.92 -3.04 3.77
N GLN A 43 4.10 -4.08 3.81
CA GLN A 43 4.16 -5.11 4.82
C GLN A 43 5.49 -5.87 4.67
N TRP A 44 6.28 -5.94 5.75
CA TRP A 44 7.56 -6.65 5.79
C TRP A 44 7.68 -7.45 7.07
N ASP A 45 7.18 -8.68 7.06
CA ASP A 45 7.19 -9.56 8.22
C ASP A 45 8.48 -10.38 8.30
N PRO A 46 8.81 -10.94 9.47
CA PRO A 46 9.91 -11.88 9.59
C PRO A 46 9.73 -13.09 8.67
N TYR A 47 10.80 -13.46 7.98
CA TYR A 47 10.78 -14.50 6.95
C TYR A 47 10.46 -15.87 7.51
N GLN A 48 9.69 -16.65 6.77
CA GLN A 48 9.49 -18.06 7.04
C GLN A 48 10.71 -18.83 6.56
N LEU A 49 11.46 -19.42 7.49
CA LEU A 49 12.69 -20.15 7.21
C LEU A 49 12.46 -21.67 7.12
N ASP A 50 11.22 -22.11 6.95
CA ASP A 50 10.84 -23.53 6.83
C ASP A 50 9.70 -23.67 5.80
N TYR A 51 10.07 -24.13 4.60
CA TYR A 51 9.14 -24.42 3.52
C TYR A 51 9.02 -25.93 3.33
N GLY A 52 8.06 -26.51 4.02
CA GLY A 52 7.83 -27.96 3.98
C GLY A 52 9.01 -28.74 4.57
N LYS A 53 9.84 -29.34 3.71
CA LYS A 53 11.03 -30.10 4.13
C LYS A 53 12.33 -29.31 4.04
N VAL A 54 12.26 -28.13 3.47
CA VAL A 54 13.45 -27.28 3.24
C VAL A 54 13.55 -26.25 4.37
N LYS A 55 14.65 -26.28 5.09
CA LYS A 55 15.01 -25.21 6.02
C LYS A 55 15.91 -24.23 5.31
N LEU A 56 15.52 -22.97 5.35
CA LEU A 56 16.20 -21.86 4.70
C LEU A 56 16.87 -20.97 5.73
N THR A 57 17.83 -20.21 5.27
CA THR A 57 18.43 -19.10 6.03
C THR A 57 18.70 -18.00 5.02
N ILE A 58 18.25 -16.80 5.30
CA ILE A 58 18.58 -15.65 4.45
C ILE A 58 20.08 -15.41 4.53
N SER A 59 20.75 -15.46 3.40
CA SER A 59 22.18 -15.17 3.29
C SER A 59 22.47 -13.68 3.47
N GLU A 60 23.73 -13.31 3.73
CA GLU A 60 24.12 -11.90 3.75
C GLU A 60 23.91 -11.24 2.37
N ALA A 61 24.10 -11.99 1.27
CA ALA A 61 23.87 -11.48 -0.08
C ALA A 61 22.38 -11.18 -0.33
N ASP A 62 21.46 -12.01 0.21
CA ASP A 62 20.03 -11.74 0.14
C ASP A 62 19.66 -10.48 0.95
N TRP A 63 20.24 -10.31 2.14
CA TRP A 63 20.04 -9.10 2.93
C TRP A 63 20.55 -7.84 2.20
N GLU A 64 21.73 -7.89 1.58
CA GLU A 64 22.25 -6.79 0.76
C GLU A 64 21.29 -6.47 -0.41
N LYS A 65 20.81 -7.50 -1.13
CA LYS A 65 19.84 -7.35 -2.21
C LYS A 65 18.52 -6.72 -1.72
N LEU A 66 17.99 -7.17 -0.58
CA LEU A 66 16.79 -6.59 0.05
C LEU A 66 17.02 -5.13 0.42
N TYR A 67 18.15 -4.79 1.02
CA TYR A 67 18.46 -3.42 1.42
C TYR A 67 18.63 -2.49 0.21
N ASP A 68 19.28 -2.94 -0.86
CA ASP A 68 19.40 -2.17 -2.10
C ASP A 68 18.03 -1.84 -2.71
N ARG A 69 17.12 -2.81 -2.74
CA ARG A 69 15.74 -2.64 -3.21
C ARG A 69 14.96 -1.65 -2.33
N LEU A 70 15.06 -1.82 -1.01
CA LEU A 70 14.42 -0.91 -0.05
C LEU A 70 15.05 0.49 -0.09
N ASP A 71 16.36 0.63 -0.26
CA ASP A 71 17.05 1.92 -0.37
C ASP A 71 16.63 2.67 -1.65
N PHE A 72 16.34 1.96 -2.74
CA PHE A 72 15.72 2.61 -3.90
C PHE A 72 14.27 3.00 -3.60
N MET A 73 13.44 2.13 -3.06
CA MET A 73 12.05 2.44 -2.71
C MET A 73 11.95 3.59 -1.71
N ARG A 74 12.89 3.69 -0.75
CA ARG A 74 12.89 4.65 0.37
C ARG A 74 11.58 4.63 1.18
N PRO A 75 11.12 3.49 1.68
CA PRO A 75 9.90 3.45 2.47
C PRO A 75 10.07 4.36 3.69
N GLN A 76 9.01 5.11 4.00
CA GLN A 76 8.97 5.95 5.19
C GLN A 76 8.11 5.31 6.29
N PHE A 77 7.32 4.31 5.91
CA PHE A 77 6.39 3.62 6.77
C PHE A 77 6.38 2.13 6.43
N ILE A 78 6.64 1.26 7.39
CA ILE A 78 6.65 -0.20 7.23
C ILE A 78 5.79 -0.80 8.33
N ARG A 79 5.00 -1.83 7.97
CA ARG A 79 4.27 -2.65 8.92
C ARG A 79 4.96 -3.99 9.09
N ILE A 80 5.21 -4.39 10.36
CA ILE A 80 5.84 -5.66 10.73
C ILE A 80 4.92 -6.39 11.71
N MET A 81 4.43 -7.56 11.32
CA MET A 81 3.55 -8.37 12.15
C MET A 81 4.22 -9.66 12.60
N ILE A 82 4.00 -10.02 13.84
CA ILE A 82 4.55 -11.22 14.48
C ILE A 82 3.44 -12.00 15.20
N ASN A 83 3.80 -13.15 15.74
CA ASN A 83 3.05 -13.80 16.81
C ASN A 83 3.88 -13.70 18.10
N THR A 84 3.40 -13.01 19.11
CA THR A 84 4.08 -12.88 20.41
C THR A 84 4.42 -14.24 21.03
N SER A 85 3.59 -15.26 20.78
CA SER A 85 3.85 -16.64 21.22
C SER A 85 5.17 -17.21 20.71
N SER A 86 5.71 -16.74 19.60
CA SER A 86 7.01 -17.15 19.06
C SER A 86 8.17 -16.71 19.96
N PHE A 87 7.96 -15.70 20.81
CA PHE A 87 8.92 -15.17 21.77
C PHE A 87 8.68 -15.72 23.20
N VAL A 88 7.80 -16.72 23.38
CA VAL A 88 7.48 -17.29 24.68
C VAL A 88 8.02 -18.72 24.76
N ASP A 89 8.69 -19.06 25.86
CA ASP A 89 9.12 -20.39 26.20
C ASP A 89 8.66 -20.78 27.59
N GLN A 90 8.00 -21.95 27.71
CA GLN A 90 7.43 -22.46 28.97
C GLN A 90 6.62 -21.39 29.76
N GLY A 91 5.83 -20.56 29.03
CA GLY A 91 5.02 -19.50 29.63
C GLY A 91 5.78 -18.25 30.06
N ARG A 92 7.06 -18.13 29.70
CA ARG A 92 7.91 -16.95 29.98
C ARG A 92 8.31 -16.27 28.67
N LEU A 93 8.29 -14.95 28.67
CA LEU A 93 8.83 -14.17 27.57
C LEU A 93 10.36 -14.35 27.49
N VAL A 94 10.85 -14.72 26.31
CA VAL A 94 12.28 -14.88 25.97
C VAL A 94 12.51 -14.10 24.64
N PRO A 95 12.66 -12.78 24.70
CA PRO A 95 12.68 -11.92 23.53
C PRO A 95 13.77 -12.29 22.52
N GLU A 96 14.92 -12.76 22.97
CA GLU A 96 16.07 -13.12 22.13
C GLU A 96 15.77 -14.25 21.15
N ARG A 97 14.77 -15.08 21.43
CA ARG A 97 14.43 -16.26 20.64
C ARG A 97 14.04 -15.96 19.19
N GLY A 98 13.41 -14.80 18.95
CA GLY A 98 12.94 -14.38 17.62
C GLY A 98 13.76 -13.25 16.99
N MET A 99 14.91 -12.88 17.59
CA MET A 99 15.64 -11.66 17.19
C MET A 99 16.55 -11.82 15.98
N GLU A 100 16.86 -13.02 15.53
CA GLU A 100 17.82 -13.23 14.44
C GLU A 100 17.44 -12.48 13.16
N VAL A 101 16.23 -12.68 12.67
CA VAL A 101 15.68 -11.98 11.48
C VAL A 101 15.13 -10.61 11.85
N LEU A 102 14.35 -10.53 12.94
CA LEU A 102 13.67 -9.30 13.33
C LEU A 102 14.63 -8.14 13.59
N SER A 103 15.81 -8.39 14.22
CA SER A 103 16.77 -7.32 14.44
C SER A 103 17.35 -6.75 13.16
N LYS A 104 17.64 -7.56 12.14
CA LYS A 104 18.12 -7.07 10.84
C LYS A 104 17.11 -6.14 10.16
N MET A 105 15.82 -6.46 10.28
CA MET A 105 14.73 -5.61 9.76
C MET A 105 14.59 -4.30 10.54
N LEU A 106 14.63 -4.37 11.88
CA LEU A 106 14.54 -3.18 12.74
C LEU A 106 15.80 -2.30 12.66
N ASP A 107 16.98 -2.89 12.53
CA ASP A 107 18.26 -2.17 12.32
C ASP A 107 18.21 -1.38 11.00
N TYR A 108 17.69 -1.99 9.93
CA TYR A 108 17.45 -1.29 8.67
C TYR A 108 16.50 -0.10 8.89
N CYS A 109 15.32 -0.33 9.47
CA CYS A 109 14.34 0.70 9.71
C CYS A 109 14.90 1.83 10.59
N GLN A 110 15.57 1.49 11.67
CA GLN A 110 16.19 2.45 12.59
C GLN A 110 17.24 3.31 11.88
N SER A 111 18.13 2.71 11.10
CA SER A 111 19.21 3.42 10.42
C SER A 111 18.74 4.36 9.30
N ARG A 112 17.56 4.13 8.74
CA ARG A 112 16.93 4.95 7.67
C ARG A 112 15.80 5.85 8.16
N ASN A 113 15.56 5.93 9.47
CA ASN A 113 14.45 6.67 10.08
C ASN A 113 13.07 6.27 9.53
N VAL A 114 12.88 4.99 9.26
CA VAL A 114 11.58 4.46 8.82
C VAL A 114 10.66 4.34 10.03
N THR A 115 9.46 4.86 9.94
CA THR A 115 8.42 4.63 10.96
C THR A 115 7.92 3.18 10.85
N VAL A 116 7.95 2.46 11.96
CA VAL A 116 7.45 1.08 12.02
C VAL A 116 6.13 1.02 12.77
N MET A 117 5.13 0.45 12.11
CA MET A 117 3.93 -0.10 12.73
C MET A 117 4.19 -1.58 13.03
N PHE A 118 4.53 -1.86 14.27
CA PHE A 118 4.79 -3.21 14.76
C PHE A 118 3.50 -3.81 15.31
N GLY A 119 3.32 -5.13 15.24
CA GLY A 119 2.08 -5.71 15.74
C GLY A 119 2.06 -7.22 15.90
N ASP A 120 0.93 -7.71 16.43
CA ASP A 120 0.62 -9.14 16.57
C ASP A 120 -0.56 -9.49 15.65
N TRP A 121 -0.52 -10.68 15.04
CA TRP A 121 -1.65 -11.20 14.26
C TRP A 121 -2.92 -11.43 15.11
N GLY A 122 -2.78 -11.37 16.44
CA GLY A 122 -3.87 -11.48 17.40
C GLY A 122 -4.09 -12.89 17.96
N TRP A 123 -3.58 -13.93 17.31
CA TRP A 123 -3.76 -15.31 17.74
C TRP A 123 -3.01 -15.66 19.02
N SER A 124 -1.99 -14.90 19.36
CA SER A 124 -1.25 -15.04 20.62
C SER A 124 -2.01 -14.51 21.81
N VAL A 125 -2.78 -13.43 21.61
CA VAL A 125 -3.35 -12.60 22.68
C VAL A 125 -4.84 -12.83 22.90
N ILE A 126 -5.53 -13.46 21.94
CA ILE A 126 -6.95 -13.76 22.01
C ILE A 126 -7.21 -15.25 21.74
N ARG A 127 -7.94 -15.91 22.63
CA ARG A 127 -8.43 -17.27 22.45
C ARG A 127 -9.79 -17.25 21.79
N ALA A 128 -9.81 -17.23 20.45
CA ALA A 128 -11.01 -17.05 19.65
C ALA A 128 -12.14 -18.07 19.97
N ARG A 129 -11.80 -19.34 20.26
CA ARG A 129 -12.79 -20.39 20.56
C ARG A 129 -13.48 -20.16 21.89
N GLU A 130 -12.80 -19.53 22.84
CA GLU A 130 -13.27 -19.32 24.20
C GLU A 130 -13.85 -17.90 24.36
N ALA A 131 -13.70 -17.05 23.32
CA ALA A 131 -14.03 -15.62 23.35
C ALA A 131 -13.38 -14.89 24.54
N GLU A 132 -12.17 -15.29 24.90
CA GLU A 132 -11.42 -14.78 26.07
C GLU A 132 -10.15 -14.08 25.66
N ILE A 133 -9.78 -13.10 26.46
CA ILE A 133 -8.48 -12.41 26.38
C ILE A 133 -7.47 -13.22 27.18
N ASP A 134 -6.34 -13.53 26.59
CA ASP A 134 -5.20 -14.05 27.32
C ASP A 134 -4.38 -12.87 27.91
N SER A 135 -4.71 -12.53 29.15
CA SER A 135 -4.08 -11.41 29.84
C SER A 135 -2.58 -11.56 30.02
N GLN A 136 -2.08 -12.78 30.16
CA GLN A 136 -0.64 -13.03 30.23
C GLN A 136 0.04 -12.80 28.89
N SER A 137 -0.53 -13.29 27.83
CA SER A 137 -0.02 -13.05 26.47
C SER A 137 -0.09 -11.59 26.06
N LEU A 138 -1.15 -10.86 26.44
CA LEU A 138 -1.22 -9.40 26.26
C LEU A 138 -0.10 -8.67 27.00
N ARG A 139 0.20 -9.09 28.25
CA ARG A 139 1.31 -8.53 29.01
C ARG A 139 2.66 -8.86 28.37
N HIS A 140 2.82 -10.07 27.83
CA HIS A 140 4.02 -10.46 27.10
C HIS A 140 4.19 -9.60 25.81
N ALA A 141 3.11 -9.28 25.10
CA ALA A 141 3.17 -8.40 23.93
C ALA A 141 3.68 -6.99 24.34
N ALA A 142 3.15 -6.39 25.41
CA ALA A 142 3.62 -5.11 25.89
C ALA A 142 5.09 -5.17 26.39
N ALA A 143 5.45 -6.25 27.11
CA ALA A 143 6.83 -6.45 27.57
C ALA A 143 7.83 -6.68 26.43
N LEU A 144 7.40 -7.28 25.31
CA LEU A 144 8.22 -7.40 24.11
C LEU A 144 8.46 -6.04 23.46
N VAL A 145 7.43 -5.20 23.38
CA VAL A 145 7.59 -3.81 22.88
C VAL A 145 8.53 -3.02 23.79
N ASP A 146 8.39 -3.13 25.12
CA ASP A 146 9.31 -2.52 26.10
C ASP A 146 10.77 -2.97 25.85
N TYR A 147 10.98 -4.26 25.70
CA TYR A 147 12.31 -4.80 25.39
C TYR A 147 12.89 -4.23 24.08
N LEU A 148 12.07 -4.16 23.01
CA LEU A 148 12.53 -3.65 21.72
C LEU A 148 12.83 -2.14 21.79
N VAL A 149 11.99 -1.36 22.44
CA VAL A 149 12.14 0.10 22.52
C VAL A 149 13.21 0.49 23.53
N HIS A 150 13.10 0.04 24.77
CA HIS A 150 13.95 0.53 25.88
C HIS A 150 15.27 -0.26 26.02
N ASN A 151 15.26 -1.58 25.79
CA ASN A 151 16.48 -2.36 25.93
C ASN A 151 17.31 -2.42 24.63
N LYS A 152 16.64 -2.53 23.46
CA LYS A 152 17.31 -2.54 22.16
C LYS A 152 17.46 -1.15 21.53
N GLY A 153 16.68 -0.18 21.94
CA GLY A 153 16.74 1.20 21.46
C GLY A 153 16.05 1.43 20.10
N TYR A 154 15.10 0.58 19.70
CA TYR A 154 14.38 0.71 18.45
C TYR A 154 13.29 1.80 18.53
N SER A 155 13.70 3.06 18.50
CA SER A 155 12.80 4.22 18.47
C SER A 155 12.04 4.36 17.15
N CYS A 156 12.38 3.59 16.13
CA CYS A 156 11.62 3.48 14.88
C CYS A 156 10.24 2.84 15.09
N ILE A 157 10.04 2.02 16.13
CA ILE A 157 8.73 1.45 16.48
C ILE A 157 7.89 2.57 17.10
N ARG A 158 7.01 3.15 16.27
CA ARG A 158 6.16 4.29 16.68
C ARG A 158 4.71 3.90 16.91
N TYR A 159 4.28 2.78 16.36
CA TYR A 159 2.91 2.30 16.44
C TYR A 159 2.86 0.81 16.70
N TYR A 160 1.79 0.37 17.40
CA TYR A 160 1.54 -1.04 17.67
C TYR A 160 0.12 -1.44 17.29
N ASN A 161 -0.01 -2.46 16.45
CA ASN A 161 -1.26 -3.10 16.10
C ASN A 161 -1.44 -4.39 16.92
N LEU A 162 -2.59 -4.52 17.60
CA LEU A 162 -2.81 -5.64 18.52
C LEU A 162 -3.42 -6.87 17.84
N VAL A 163 -4.29 -6.68 16.84
CA VAL A 163 -5.02 -7.75 16.15
C VAL A 163 -5.26 -7.35 14.71
N ASN A 164 -4.83 -8.19 13.78
CA ASN A 164 -5.11 -8.01 12.36
C ASN A 164 -6.59 -8.25 12.04
N GLU A 165 -7.22 -7.31 11.34
CA GLU A 165 -8.59 -7.37 10.79
C GLU A 165 -9.65 -7.91 11.77
N PRO A 166 -9.77 -7.32 12.98
CA PRO A 166 -10.60 -7.88 14.05
C PRO A 166 -12.10 -7.95 13.71
N ASN A 167 -12.54 -7.29 12.64
CA ASN A 167 -13.91 -7.35 12.14
C ASN A 167 -14.20 -8.57 11.25
N GLY A 168 -13.19 -9.40 10.97
CA GLY A 168 -13.33 -10.62 10.16
C GLY A 168 -13.63 -11.88 10.98
N TYR A 169 -14.30 -12.86 10.35
CA TYR A 169 -14.46 -14.21 10.92
C TYR A 169 -13.15 -15.01 10.93
N TRP A 170 -12.19 -14.60 10.10
CA TRP A 170 -10.84 -15.15 10.03
C TRP A 170 -9.90 -14.59 11.09
N ALA A 171 -10.33 -13.59 11.86
CA ALA A 171 -9.52 -12.97 12.89
C ALA A 171 -9.65 -13.66 14.26
N ALA A 172 -8.67 -13.45 15.13
CA ALA A 172 -8.67 -13.98 16.49
C ALA A 172 -9.86 -13.51 17.33
N THR A 173 -10.44 -12.37 17.02
CA THR A 173 -11.64 -11.82 17.67
C THR A 173 -12.95 -12.48 17.21
N ASN A 174 -12.94 -13.22 16.10
CA ASN A 174 -14.14 -13.75 15.48
C ASN A 174 -15.24 -12.67 15.33
N LYS A 175 -14.87 -11.51 14.76
CA LYS A 175 -15.76 -10.36 14.49
C LYS A 175 -16.36 -9.71 15.76
N SER A 176 -15.82 -9.96 16.94
CA SER A 176 -16.32 -9.39 18.19
C SER A 176 -15.68 -8.05 18.53
N PHE A 177 -16.38 -6.94 18.25
CA PHE A 177 -15.91 -5.61 18.68
C PHE A 177 -15.73 -5.49 20.21
N PRO A 178 -16.67 -5.99 21.08
CA PRO A 178 -16.46 -5.88 22.52
C PRO A 178 -15.22 -6.62 23.02
N LEU A 179 -14.89 -7.78 22.42
CA LEU A 179 -13.69 -8.55 22.77
C LEU A 179 -12.42 -7.79 22.37
N TRP A 180 -12.37 -7.28 21.14
CA TRP A 180 -11.27 -6.46 20.65
C TRP A 180 -11.10 -5.19 21.51
N ALA A 181 -12.16 -4.42 21.73
CA ALA A 181 -12.12 -3.19 22.52
C ALA A 181 -11.64 -3.42 23.96
N SER A 182 -12.04 -4.54 24.56
CA SER A 182 -11.59 -4.92 25.90
C SER A 182 -10.10 -5.28 25.91
N SER A 183 -9.62 -5.99 24.88
CA SER A 183 -8.18 -6.31 24.74
C SER A 183 -7.33 -5.06 24.54
N VAL A 184 -7.78 -4.09 23.74
CA VAL A 184 -7.11 -2.79 23.55
C VAL A 184 -7.02 -2.01 24.87
N ARG A 185 -8.12 -1.93 25.65
CA ARG A 185 -8.10 -1.25 26.96
C ARG A 185 -7.13 -1.91 27.93
N GLN A 186 -7.10 -3.24 27.98
CA GLN A 186 -6.18 -3.97 28.84
C GLN A 186 -4.73 -3.81 28.39
N PHE A 187 -4.46 -3.90 27.09
CA PHE A 187 -3.14 -3.67 26.52
C PHE A 187 -2.63 -2.25 26.81
N TYR A 188 -3.49 -1.25 26.69
CA TYR A 188 -3.16 0.15 27.03
C TYR A 188 -2.73 0.31 28.50
N GLN A 189 -3.32 -0.47 29.45
CA GLN A 189 -2.84 -0.44 30.84
C GLN A 189 -1.44 -1.04 30.98
N TYR A 190 -1.15 -2.14 30.26
CA TYR A 190 0.21 -2.71 30.25
C TYR A 190 1.21 -1.77 29.59
N MET A 191 0.84 -1.07 28.51
CA MET A 191 1.68 -0.02 27.92
C MET A 191 2.03 1.08 28.94
N LYS A 192 1.09 1.47 29.81
CA LYS A 192 1.36 2.41 30.93
C LYS A 192 2.31 1.83 31.96
N GLU A 193 2.14 0.56 32.33
CA GLU A 193 3.02 -0.10 33.30
C GLU A 193 4.48 -0.18 32.83
N PHE A 194 4.70 -0.22 31.51
CA PHE A 194 6.02 -0.26 30.86
C PHE A 194 6.50 1.11 30.37
N ASP A 195 5.83 2.21 30.74
CA ASP A 195 6.19 3.59 30.34
C ASP A 195 6.27 3.82 28.83
N LEU A 196 5.50 3.04 28.03
CA LEU A 196 5.50 3.11 26.56
C LEU A 196 4.56 4.18 25.99
N ILE A 197 3.65 4.72 26.80
CA ILE A 197 2.68 5.73 26.35
C ILE A 197 3.39 7.04 26.01
N GLY A 198 3.13 7.54 24.78
CA GLY A 198 3.80 8.70 24.23
C GLY A 198 5.03 8.37 23.37
N GLU A 199 5.58 7.16 23.48
CA GLU A 199 6.62 6.64 22.58
C GLU A 199 6.03 5.76 21.50
N VAL A 200 5.11 4.86 21.85
CA VAL A 200 4.43 3.94 20.95
C VAL A 200 2.92 4.13 21.05
N GLY A 201 2.29 4.53 19.96
CA GLY A 201 0.83 4.68 19.85
C GLY A 201 0.16 3.37 19.47
N ILE A 202 -1.07 3.11 19.98
CA ILE A 202 -1.88 1.97 19.56
C ILE A 202 -2.57 2.29 18.24
N VAL A 203 -2.57 1.34 17.33
CA VAL A 203 -3.29 1.40 16.04
C VAL A 203 -4.64 0.72 16.15
N GLY A 204 -5.65 1.27 15.49
CA GLY A 204 -6.94 0.62 15.36
C GLY A 204 -7.98 1.44 14.56
N PRO A 205 -9.08 0.79 14.18
CA PRO A 205 -9.44 -0.60 14.48
C PRO A 205 -8.77 -1.66 13.58
N ASP A 206 -7.94 -1.31 12.58
CA ASP A 206 -7.22 -2.24 11.69
C ASP A 206 -8.18 -3.17 10.92
N ILE A 207 -9.27 -2.61 10.43
CA ILE A 207 -10.39 -3.37 9.87
C ILE A 207 -10.30 -3.54 8.35
N ALA A 208 -10.67 -4.73 7.88
CA ALA A 208 -10.93 -4.95 6.45
C ALA A 208 -12.25 -4.30 6.04
N ILE A 209 -12.24 -3.53 4.94
CA ILE A 209 -13.40 -2.80 4.44
C ILE A 209 -13.70 -3.12 2.97
N TRP A 210 -14.99 -3.01 2.59
CA TRP A 210 -15.46 -3.20 1.20
C TRP A 210 -16.50 -2.19 0.78
N ASP A 211 -17.26 -1.62 1.71
CA ASP A 211 -18.45 -0.82 1.46
C ASP A 211 -18.45 0.43 2.33
N LYS A 212 -18.88 1.55 1.77
CA LYS A 212 -19.02 2.83 2.48
C LYS A 212 -20.13 2.86 3.54
N ALA A 213 -21.05 1.90 3.53
CA ALA A 213 -22.14 1.82 4.51
C ALA A 213 -21.74 1.07 5.79
N GLU A 214 -20.65 0.30 5.80
CA GLU A 214 -20.28 -0.57 6.92
C GLU A 214 -19.27 0.07 7.90
N THR A 215 -19.43 1.34 8.23
CA THR A 215 -18.50 2.10 9.09
C THR A 215 -18.63 1.80 10.59
N GLY A 216 -19.53 0.93 11.02
CA GLY A 216 -19.88 0.73 12.43
C GLY A 216 -18.72 0.37 13.38
N TRP A 217 -17.70 -0.34 12.89
CA TRP A 217 -16.49 -0.60 13.67
C TRP A 217 -15.66 0.66 13.87
N MET A 218 -15.51 1.50 12.85
CA MET A 218 -14.79 2.77 12.92
C MET A 218 -15.52 3.74 13.85
N ASP A 219 -16.84 3.89 13.71
CA ASP A 219 -17.68 4.72 14.57
C ASP A 219 -17.52 4.30 16.05
N SER A 220 -17.64 2.99 16.33
CA SER A 220 -17.52 2.45 17.67
C SER A 220 -16.12 2.66 18.25
N CYS A 221 -15.08 2.50 17.45
CA CYS A 221 -13.71 2.73 17.83
C CYS A 221 -13.48 4.21 18.18
N ALA A 222 -13.91 5.13 17.34
CA ALA A 222 -13.76 6.56 17.54
C ALA A 222 -14.48 7.06 18.81
N VAL A 223 -15.66 6.50 19.11
CA VAL A 223 -16.43 6.88 20.31
C VAL A 223 -15.88 6.25 21.58
N GLN A 224 -15.48 4.96 21.55
CA GLN A 224 -15.21 4.20 22.76
C GLN A 224 -13.73 4.12 23.13
N LEU A 225 -12.81 4.33 22.17
CA LEU A 225 -11.37 4.10 22.31
C LEU A 225 -10.50 5.28 21.85
N ASN A 226 -11.08 6.45 21.63
CA ASN A 226 -10.34 7.62 21.10
C ASN A 226 -9.11 8.00 21.96
N GLU A 227 -9.16 7.78 23.27
CA GLU A 227 -8.02 8.03 24.17
C GLU A 227 -6.90 6.97 24.01
N GLN A 228 -7.26 5.75 23.65
CA GLN A 228 -6.32 4.64 23.50
C GLN A 228 -5.71 4.58 22.11
N ILE A 229 -6.48 4.94 21.08
CA ILE A 229 -6.05 4.86 19.68
C ILE A 229 -5.32 6.13 19.28
N GLU A 230 -4.06 5.99 18.86
CA GLU A 230 -3.26 7.09 18.35
C GLU A 230 -3.34 7.22 16.84
N LEU A 231 -3.36 6.10 16.12
CA LEU A 231 -3.44 6.04 14.68
C LEU A 231 -4.61 5.15 14.24
N TYR A 232 -5.50 5.70 13.41
CA TYR A 232 -6.59 4.92 12.81
C TYR A 232 -6.10 4.18 11.58
N ASP A 233 -6.66 3.00 11.34
CA ASP A 233 -6.23 2.13 10.24
C ASP A 233 -7.38 1.35 9.64
N ILE A 234 -7.34 1.19 8.31
CA ILE A 234 -8.22 0.33 7.52
C ILE A 234 -7.42 -0.45 6.49
N HIS A 235 -7.94 -1.62 6.11
CA HIS A 235 -7.41 -2.47 5.06
C HIS A 235 -8.42 -2.61 3.93
N THR A 236 -7.95 -2.69 2.69
CA THR A 236 -8.86 -2.90 1.57
C THR A 236 -8.22 -3.64 0.39
N TYR A 237 -9.02 -4.48 -0.24
CA TYR A 237 -8.68 -5.20 -1.46
C TYR A 237 -9.78 -4.96 -2.50
N PRO A 238 -9.88 -3.73 -3.04
CA PRO A 238 -10.94 -3.37 -3.97
C PRO A 238 -10.81 -4.12 -5.29
N SER A 239 -11.89 -4.16 -6.05
CA SER A 239 -11.89 -4.58 -7.43
C SER A 239 -11.33 -3.48 -8.34
N LYS A 240 -10.75 -3.87 -9.49
CA LYS A 240 -10.21 -2.94 -10.49
C LYS A 240 -11.26 -1.91 -10.92
N VAL A 241 -12.48 -2.35 -11.22
CA VAL A 241 -13.56 -1.46 -11.63
C VAL A 241 -13.88 -0.39 -10.58
N THR A 242 -13.88 -0.74 -9.30
CA THR A 242 -14.16 0.17 -8.18
C THR A 242 -13.10 1.28 -8.09
N VAL A 243 -11.83 0.92 -8.27
CA VAL A 243 -10.73 1.90 -8.23
C VAL A 243 -10.73 2.76 -9.48
N ASN A 244 -10.78 2.15 -10.66
CA ASN A 244 -10.68 2.89 -11.91
C ASN A 244 -11.86 3.86 -12.13
N SER A 245 -13.05 3.54 -11.64
CA SER A 245 -14.21 4.46 -11.69
C SER A 245 -14.11 5.65 -10.73
N GLY A 246 -13.24 5.59 -9.71
CA GLY A 246 -13.15 6.58 -8.64
C GLY A 246 -14.07 6.31 -7.43
N GLU A 247 -14.93 5.30 -7.47
CA GLU A 247 -15.81 4.92 -6.34
C GLU A 247 -15.00 4.54 -5.08
N TYR A 248 -13.78 4.06 -5.26
CA TYR A 248 -12.87 3.75 -4.19
C TYR A 248 -12.62 4.94 -3.25
N ALA A 249 -12.44 6.15 -3.80
CA ALA A 249 -12.25 7.36 -3.00
C ALA A 249 -13.47 7.64 -2.10
N ASP A 250 -14.70 7.44 -2.59
CA ASP A 250 -15.92 7.62 -1.79
C ASP A 250 -16.02 6.59 -0.65
N ILE A 251 -15.59 5.34 -0.92
CA ILE A 251 -15.59 4.29 0.10
C ILE A 251 -14.66 4.66 1.25
N ILE A 252 -13.41 4.98 0.97
CA ILE A 252 -12.43 5.27 2.02
C ILE A 252 -12.70 6.61 2.73
N ALA A 253 -13.27 7.59 2.02
CA ALA A 253 -13.71 8.86 2.61
C ALA A 253 -14.75 8.65 3.72
N ALA A 254 -15.71 7.74 3.52
CA ALA A 254 -16.73 7.44 4.51
C ALA A 254 -16.13 6.96 5.85
N TYR A 255 -15.02 6.24 5.83
CA TYR A 255 -14.31 5.81 7.06
C TYR A 255 -13.50 6.94 7.67
N LYS A 256 -12.83 7.76 6.83
CA LYS A 256 -12.08 8.92 7.32
C LYS A 256 -12.96 9.94 8.02
N GLU A 257 -14.19 10.16 7.55
CA GLU A 257 -15.16 11.06 8.18
C GLU A 257 -15.55 10.64 9.62
N LYS A 258 -15.31 9.39 10.01
CA LYS A 258 -15.63 8.87 11.34
C LYS A 258 -14.56 9.12 12.40
N ILE A 259 -13.34 9.39 11.97
CA ILE A 259 -12.25 9.61 12.91
C ILE A 259 -12.27 11.04 13.49
N PRO A 260 -11.80 11.25 14.74
CA PRO A 260 -11.67 12.58 15.31
C PRO A 260 -10.73 13.47 14.49
N GLU A 261 -11.09 14.75 14.33
CA GLU A 261 -10.43 15.72 13.43
C GLU A 261 -8.90 15.81 13.57
N ARG A 262 -8.36 15.60 14.79
CA ARG A 262 -6.92 15.71 15.06
C ARG A 262 -6.16 14.38 14.93
N LYS A 263 -6.87 13.30 14.66
CA LYS A 263 -6.27 11.97 14.53
C LYS A 263 -5.93 11.69 13.06
N LYS A 264 -4.93 10.87 12.86
CA LYS A 264 -4.51 10.42 11.53
C LYS A 264 -5.14 9.07 11.20
N ILE A 265 -5.30 8.83 9.92
CA ILE A 265 -5.69 7.53 9.38
C ILE A 265 -4.69 7.09 8.31
N VAL A 266 -4.40 5.81 8.27
CA VAL A 266 -3.57 5.18 7.25
C VAL A 266 -4.32 4.05 6.56
N MET A 267 -3.83 3.67 5.40
CA MET A 267 -4.21 2.45 4.72
C MET A 267 -3.18 1.37 5.09
N GLY A 268 -3.47 0.57 6.12
CA GLY A 268 -2.52 -0.40 6.69
C GLY A 268 -2.30 -1.64 5.85
N GLU A 269 -3.23 -1.96 4.94
CA GLU A 269 -3.04 -2.91 3.86
C GLU A 269 -3.81 -2.50 2.61
N ILE A 270 -3.16 -2.57 1.46
CA ILE A 270 -3.81 -2.40 0.16
C ILE A 270 -3.25 -3.38 -0.87
N GLY A 271 -4.17 -4.01 -1.60
CA GLY A 271 -3.95 -4.85 -2.77
C GLY A 271 -5.22 -4.90 -3.59
N PHE A 272 -5.28 -5.75 -4.61
CA PHE A 272 -6.49 -5.92 -5.44
C PHE A 272 -7.02 -7.33 -5.37
N LYS A 273 -8.37 -7.47 -5.29
CA LYS A 273 -9.09 -8.73 -5.50
C LYS A 273 -10.21 -8.49 -6.51
N PHE A 274 -10.32 -9.30 -7.54
CA PHE A 274 -11.29 -9.15 -8.62
C PHE A 274 -12.63 -9.79 -8.24
N VAL A 275 -13.30 -9.25 -7.21
CA VAL A 275 -14.54 -9.83 -6.66
C VAL A 275 -15.80 -9.31 -7.35
N GLU A 276 -15.75 -8.13 -7.95
CA GLU A 276 -16.89 -7.55 -8.64
C GLU A 276 -17.21 -8.28 -9.95
N LYS A 277 -18.50 -8.31 -10.31
CA LYS A 277 -18.95 -8.98 -11.55
C LYS A 277 -18.29 -8.41 -12.80
N ALA A 278 -18.03 -7.11 -12.84
CA ALA A 278 -17.36 -6.45 -13.95
C ALA A 278 -15.92 -6.97 -14.14
N ASP A 279 -15.26 -7.36 -13.05
CA ASP A 279 -13.89 -7.88 -13.06
C ASP A 279 -13.81 -9.42 -13.20
N SER A 280 -14.92 -10.08 -13.51
CA SER A 280 -14.99 -11.55 -13.56
C SER A 280 -14.03 -12.21 -14.56
N LEU A 281 -13.61 -11.51 -15.61
CA LEU A 281 -12.59 -11.99 -16.55
C LEU A 281 -11.20 -11.99 -15.91
N TYR A 282 -10.86 -10.94 -15.16
CA TYR A 282 -9.61 -10.87 -14.41
C TYR A 282 -9.57 -11.96 -13.34
N GLN A 283 -10.67 -12.19 -12.62
CA GLN A 283 -10.75 -13.26 -11.62
C GLN A 283 -10.54 -14.65 -12.23
N LYS A 284 -11.17 -14.96 -13.37
CA LYS A 284 -10.96 -16.22 -14.07
C LYS A 284 -9.51 -16.40 -14.51
N GLU A 285 -8.90 -15.36 -15.03
CA GLU A 285 -7.51 -15.38 -15.48
C GLU A 285 -6.56 -15.52 -14.29
N ASN A 286 -6.81 -14.82 -13.19
CA ASN A 286 -6.04 -14.97 -11.95
C ASN A 286 -6.01 -16.43 -11.46
N ILE A 287 -7.18 -17.05 -11.38
CA ILE A 287 -7.30 -18.49 -10.99
C ILE A 287 -6.60 -19.41 -12.01
N ARG A 288 -6.74 -19.13 -13.31
CA ARG A 288 -6.07 -19.91 -14.35
C ARG A 288 -4.55 -19.87 -14.20
N ARG A 289 -3.98 -18.67 -13.98
CA ARG A 289 -2.54 -18.46 -13.79
C ARG A 289 -2.06 -19.14 -12.50
N ALA A 290 -2.78 -18.99 -11.38
CA ALA A 290 -2.45 -19.66 -10.13
C ALA A 290 -2.44 -21.19 -10.25
N ARG A 291 -3.39 -21.76 -10.99
CA ARG A 291 -3.42 -23.22 -11.27
C ARG A 291 -2.25 -23.70 -12.10
N SER A 292 -1.72 -22.89 -12.99
CA SER A 292 -0.57 -23.24 -13.83
C SER A 292 0.77 -23.11 -13.12
N LYS A 293 0.81 -22.45 -11.94
CA LYS A 293 2.02 -22.23 -11.14
C LYS A 293 1.99 -23.16 -9.92
N VAL A 294 2.94 -24.12 -9.90
CA VAL A 294 2.93 -25.23 -8.94
C VAL A 294 2.94 -24.76 -7.48
N ASN A 295 3.69 -23.70 -7.20
CA ASN A 295 3.86 -23.14 -5.86
C ASN A 295 2.83 -22.06 -5.47
N ALA A 296 1.91 -21.66 -6.36
CA ALA A 296 0.92 -20.63 -6.04
C ALA A 296 -0.23 -21.18 -5.20
N SER A 297 -0.65 -20.45 -4.17
CA SER A 297 -1.93 -20.64 -3.51
C SER A 297 -3.07 -20.32 -4.47
N LEU A 298 -4.09 -21.19 -4.54
CA LEU A 298 -5.27 -20.95 -5.37
C LEU A 298 -6.26 -19.99 -4.72
N GLU A 299 -6.20 -19.90 -3.39
CA GLU A 299 -7.15 -19.13 -2.59
C GLU A 299 -6.67 -17.71 -2.32
N ASP A 300 -5.34 -17.53 -2.23
CA ASP A 300 -4.74 -16.27 -1.80
C ASP A 300 -3.48 -15.94 -2.59
N SER A 301 -3.66 -15.69 -3.90
CA SER A 301 -2.60 -15.18 -4.77
C SER A 301 -3.15 -14.18 -5.78
N GLN A 302 -2.38 -13.12 -6.02
CA GLN A 302 -2.63 -12.12 -7.03
C GLN A 302 -1.64 -12.29 -8.19
N MET A 303 -2.05 -13.06 -9.21
CA MET A 303 -1.15 -13.41 -10.32
C MET A 303 -0.89 -12.26 -11.31
N PHE A 304 -1.59 -11.14 -11.15
CA PHE A 304 -1.34 -9.94 -11.95
C PHE A 304 -0.18 -9.09 -11.41
N VAL A 305 0.43 -9.45 -10.27
CA VAL A 305 1.68 -8.81 -9.79
C VAL A 305 2.83 -8.88 -10.80
N TYR A 306 2.74 -9.78 -11.77
CA TYR A 306 3.70 -9.92 -12.88
C TYR A 306 3.40 -8.99 -14.07
N ASP A 307 2.25 -8.30 -14.07
CA ASP A 307 1.80 -7.46 -15.19
C ASP A 307 1.94 -5.98 -14.86
N TYR A 308 2.29 -5.15 -15.85
CA TYR A 308 2.41 -3.70 -15.66
C TYR A 308 1.10 -3.04 -15.20
N MET A 309 -0.05 -3.51 -15.71
CA MET A 309 -1.35 -2.95 -15.31
C MET A 309 -1.59 -2.97 -13.80
N TYR A 310 -1.07 -4.00 -13.09
CA TYR A 310 -1.24 -4.08 -11.64
C TYR A 310 -0.57 -2.90 -10.93
N GLY A 311 0.63 -2.52 -11.38
CA GLY A 311 1.32 -1.34 -10.83
C GLY A 311 0.60 -0.03 -11.14
N THR A 312 -0.03 0.08 -12.30
CA THR A 312 -0.84 1.27 -12.65
C THR A 312 -2.09 1.36 -11.77
N ASP A 313 -2.80 0.24 -11.55
CA ASP A 313 -3.97 0.18 -10.67
C ASP A 313 -3.59 0.48 -9.21
N MET A 314 -2.46 -0.06 -8.72
CA MET A 314 -1.94 0.25 -7.37
C MET A 314 -1.56 1.72 -7.22
N ALA A 315 -1.00 2.34 -8.26
CA ALA A 315 -0.71 3.77 -8.28
C ALA A 315 -2.00 4.61 -8.25
N ASP A 316 -3.04 4.21 -8.99
CA ASP A 316 -4.35 4.85 -8.95
C ASP A 316 -4.98 4.78 -7.56
N ALA A 317 -4.99 3.60 -6.94
CA ALA A 317 -5.51 3.45 -5.58
C ALA A 317 -4.74 4.30 -4.56
N LEU A 318 -3.41 4.36 -4.67
CA LEU A 318 -2.59 5.20 -3.79
C LEU A 318 -2.86 6.69 -3.99
N ILE A 319 -2.99 7.15 -5.25
CA ILE A 319 -3.33 8.54 -5.57
C ILE A 319 -4.70 8.92 -4.96
N GLN A 320 -5.71 8.05 -5.08
CA GLN A 320 -7.01 8.30 -4.45
C GLN A 320 -6.93 8.31 -2.92
N THR A 321 -6.17 7.41 -2.33
CA THR A 321 -5.94 7.36 -0.87
C THR A 321 -5.29 8.65 -0.36
N VAL A 322 -4.26 9.12 -1.04
CA VAL A 322 -3.55 10.36 -0.71
C VAL A 322 -4.48 11.57 -0.85
N ASN A 323 -5.23 11.66 -1.96
CA ASN A 323 -6.17 12.76 -2.22
C ASN A 323 -7.36 12.78 -1.25
N THR A 324 -7.72 11.63 -0.68
CA THR A 324 -8.71 11.55 0.40
C THR A 324 -8.14 12.04 1.74
N GLY A 325 -6.82 12.31 1.82
CA GLY A 325 -6.13 12.87 2.98
C GLY A 325 -5.71 11.83 4.01
N PHE A 326 -5.49 10.59 3.61
CA PHE A 326 -4.81 9.59 4.44
C PHE A 326 -3.36 9.98 4.67
N SER A 327 -2.80 9.56 5.80
CA SER A 327 -1.45 9.95 6.22
C SER A 327 -0.37 8.93 5.83
N GLY A 328 -0.73 7.84 5.16
CA GLY A 328 0.23 6.82 4.70
C GLY A 328 -0.47 5.59 4.16
N SER A 329 0.31 4.74 3.46
CA SER A 329 -0.21 3.52 2.85
C SER A 329 0.84 2.39 2.87
N ILE A 330 0.38 1.18 3.15
CA ILE A 330 1.17 -0.04 3.20
C ILE A 330 0.70 -0.99 2.10
N ALA A 331 1.57 -1.28 1.14
CA ALA A 331 1.29 -2.28 0.12
C ALA A 331 1.29 -3.70 0.70
N TRP A 332 0.34 -4.51 0.35
CA TRP A 332 0.36 -5.94 0.57
C TRP A 332 0.89 -6.63 -0.69
N MET A 333 2.11 -7.19 -0.67
CA MET A 333 3.13 -7.16 0.35
C MET A 333 4.54 -7.00 -0.25
N LEU A 334 5.58 -6.89 0.60
CA LEU A 334 6.95 -6.68 0.12
C LEU A 334 7.48 -7.94 -0.60
N ASP A 335 7.37 -9.12 0.01
CA ASP A 335 8.06 -10.32 -0.42
C ASP A 335 7.18 -11.57 -0.17
N ASP A 336 7.04 -12.44 -1.16
CA ASP A 336 6.25 -13.68 -1.01
C ASP A 336 6.88 -14.64 0.01
N ALA A 337 8.22 -14.58 0.20
CA ALA A 337 8.94 -15.45 1.12
C ALA A 337 8.57 -15.28 2.60
N MET A 338 7.84 -14.20 2.93
CA MET A 338 7.34 -13.95 4.28
C MET A 338 6.11 -14.80 4.63
N HIS A 339 5.33 -15.23 3.63
CA HIS A 339 4.06 -15.90 3.86
C HIS A 339 3.88 -17.15 2.99
N SER A 340 3.79 -18.30 3.63
CA SER A 340 3.29 -19.52 3.00
C SER A 340 1.79 -19.71 3.29
N ASN A 341 1.13 -20.50 2.46
CA ASN A 341 -0.22 -20.97 2.76
C ASN A 341 -0.16 -22.18 3.72
N GLU A 342 -1.33 -22.70 4.14
CA GLU A 342 -1.47 -23.91 4.99
C GLU A 342 -0.68 -25.12 4.48
N ALA A 343 -0.55 -25.26 3.15
CA ALA A 343 0.36 -26.22 2.54
C ALA A 343 1.78 -25.61 2.45
N PRO A 344 2.79 -26.23 3.07
CA PRO A 344 4.14 -25.66 3.18
C PRO A 344 4.87 -25.44 1.85
N ASP A 345 4.38 -26.02 0.75
CA ASP A 345 4.89 -25.86 -0.61
C ASP A 345 4.10 -24.83 -1.43
N LYS A 346 3.17 -24.09 -0.79
CA LYS A 346 2.33 -23.09 -1.43
C LYS A 346 2.61 -21.71 -0.86
N LEU A 347 2.72 -20.74 -1.77
CA LEU A 347 2.95 -19.33 -1.47
C LEU A 347 1.70 -18.51 -1.67
N LYS A 348 1.56 -17.49 -0.86
CA LYS A 348 0.69 -16.34 -1.13
C LYS A 348 1.47 -15.38 -2.05
N ILE A 349 1.22 -15.45 -3.35
CA ILE A 349 1.92 -14.61 -4.32
C ILE A 349 1.26 -13.22 -4.38
N TRP A 350 1.88 -12.25 -3.75
CA TRP A 350 1.46 -10.86 -3.69
C TRP A 350 2.62 -9.88 -3.77
N GLY A 351 3.84 -10.33 -3.43
CA GLY A 351 5.02 -9.52 -3.20
C GLY A 351 5.57 -8.83 -4.44
N PHE A 352 6.49 -7.92 -4.20
CA PHE A 352 7.34 -7.33 -5.25
C PHE A 352 8.33 -8.34 -5.82
N TRP A 353 8.65 -9.40 -5.08
CA TRP A 353 9.56 -10.50 -5.41
C TRP A 353 9.36 -11.68 -4.45
N ASN A 354 10.17 -12.73 -4.63
CA ASN A 354 10.38 -13.79 -3.66
C ASN A 354 11.88 -13.98 -3.46
N ILE A 355 12.42 -13.58 -2.30
CA ILE A 355 13.89 -13.63 -2.05
C ILE A 355 14.46 -15.05 -2.01
N PHE A 356 13.64 -16.08 -1.82
CA PHE A 356 14.02 -17.48 -1.88
C PHE A 356 13.72 -18.13 -3.25
N GLY A 357 13.60 -17.32 -4.30
CA GLY A 357 13.33 -17.83 -5.63
C GLY A 357 14.39 -18.83 -6.10
N GLU A 358 15.65 -18.49 -5.95
CA GLU A 358 16.77 -19.35 -6.39
C GLU A 358 16.80 -20.69 -5.66
N GLU A 359 16.46 -20.73 -4.37
CA GLU A 359 16.54 -21.93 -3.56
C GLU A 359 15.32 -22.86 -3.74
N CYS A 360 14.12 -22.29 -3.98
CA CYS A 360 12.89 -23.06 -3.81
C CYS A 360 11.92 -23.02 -5.01
N PHE A 361 11.85 -21.91 -5.73
CA PHE A 361 10.70 -21.65 -6.61
C PHE A 361 11.05 -21.35 -8.06
N GLY A 362 12.33 -21.17 -8.36
CA GLY A 362 12.88 -20.74 -9.65
C GLY A 362 13.50 -19.35 -9.54
N ALA A 363 14.70 -19.17 -10.11
CA ALA A 363 15.48 -17.93 -9.99
C ALA A 363 14.72 -16.70 -10.52
N GLU A 364 13.80 -16.89 -11.48
CA GLU A 364 12.96 -15.81 -11.99
C GLU A 364 11.99 -15.20 -10.95
N GLU A 365 11.63 -15.97 -9.90
CA GLU A 365 10.74 -15.48 -8.84
C GLU A 365 11.41 -14.45 -7.94
N GLU A 366 12.72 -14.45 -7.90
CA GLU A 366 13.50 -13.48 -7.14
C GLU A 366 13.60 -12.13 -7.84
N ASN A 367 13.35 -12.09 -9.16
CA ASN A 367 13.35 -10.85 -9.90
C ASN A 367 12.28 -9.87 -9.39
N VAL A 368 12.62 -8.60 -9.42
CA VAL A 368 11.67 -7.52 -9.09
C VAL A 368 10.54 -7.50 -10.11
N ARG A 369 9.30 -7.57 -9.64
CA ARG A 369 8.09 -7.52 -10.46
C ARG A 369 7.75 -6.08 -10.85
N PRO A 370 7.07 -5.85 -11.99
CA PRO A 370 6.83 -4.50 -12.51
C PRO A 370 6.21 -3.52 -11.52
N TRP A 371 5.22 -3.92 -10.73
CA TRP A 371 4.50 -3.03 -9.81
C TRP A 371 5.35 -2.43 -8.69
N TYR A 372 6.50 -3.06 -8.36
CA TYR A 372 7.49 -2.48 -7.47
C TYR A 372 7.92 -1.08 -7.93
N TYR A 373 8.11 -0.89 -9.22
CA TYR A 373 8.60 0.38 -9.74
C TYR A 373 7.56 1.51 -9.63
N ALA A 374 6.28 1.19 -9.91
CA ALA A 374 5.20 2.16 -9.75
C ALA A 374 5.05 2.58 -8.29
N TRP A 375 5.02 1.60 -7.37
CA TRP A 375 4.91 1.83 -5.94
C TRP A 375 6.12 2.58 -5.38
N SER A 376 7.33 2.20 -5.83
CA SER A 376 8.58 2.84 -5.40
C SER A 376 8.65 4.31 -5.82
N LEU A 377 8.20 4.68 -7.01
CA LEU A 377 8.18 6.09 -7.44
C LEU A 377 7.33 6.96 -6.51
N LEU A 378 6.14 6.49 -6.14
CA LEU A 378 5.24 7.21 -5.24
C LEU A 378 5.73 7.19 -3.79
N THR A 379 6.41 6.13 -3.38
CA THR A 379 6.97 6.01 -2.02
C THR A 379 8.19 6.92 -1.87
N ARG A 380 9.13 6.83 -2.79
CA ARG A 380 10.40 7.53 -2.77
C ARG A 380 10.25 9.05 -2.77
N TYR A 381 9.32 9.57 -3.58
CA TYR A 381 9.16 11.01 -3.78
C TYR A 381 8.03 11.64 -2.95
N MET A 382 7.52 10.90 -1.95
CA MET A 382 6.63 11.41 -0.91
C MET A 382 7.26 11.20 0.48
N PRO A 383 8.33 11.92 0.83
CA PRO A 383 9.01 11.72 2.11
C PRO A 383 8.11 12.10 3.29
N ALA A 384 8.40 11.54 4.46
CA ALA A 384 7.70 11.86 5.70
C ALA A 384 7.68 13.36 5.99
N GLY A 385 6.54 13.88 6.43
CA GLY A 385 6.31 15.29 6.68
C GLY A 385 6.09 16.13 5.42
N THR A 386 5.85 15.49 4.27
CA THR A 386 5.40 16.20 3.06
C THR A 386 3.95 16.67 3.23
N ALA A 387 3.62 17.82 2.64
CA ALA A 387 2.24 18.24 2.48
C ALA A 387 1.65 17.64 1.21
N VAL A 388 0.39 17.22 1.28
CA VAL A 388 -0.40 16.78 0.12
C VAL A 388 -1.36 17.89 -0.26
N TYR A 389 -1.39 18.23 -1.53
CA TYR A 389 -2.15 19.33 -2.07
C TYR A 389 -3.34 18.86 -2.91
N ARG A 390 -4.34 19.72 -3.02
CA ARG A 390 -5.52 19.45 -3.81
C ARG A 390 -5.21 19.40 -5.30
N THR A 391 -5.78 18.41 -5.97
CA THR A 391 -5.82 18.31 -7.44
C THR A 391 -7.24 18.08 -7.90
N ASP A 392 -7.67 18.79 -8.94
CA ASP A 392 -8.98 18.61 -9.56
C ASP A 392 -8.77 18.16 -11.01
N THR A 393 -9.37 17.03 -11.38
CA THR A 393 -9.33 16.49 -12.75
C THR A 393 -10.72 16.65 -13.38
N THR A 394 -10.77 17.21 -14.58
CA THR A 394 -12.01 17.36 -15.37
C THR A 394 -11.91 16.54 -16.65
N GLY A 395 -13.03 15.94 -17.05
CA GLY A 395 -13.20 15.29 -18.36
C GLY A 395 -13.17 13.77 -18.34
N GLU A 396 -12.25 13.11 -17.61
CA GLU A 396 -12.08 11.65 -17.68
C GLU A 396 -11.85 11.04 -16.29
N PRO A 397 -12.67 10.04 -15.87
CA PRO A 397 -12.51 9.38 -14.59
C PRO A 397 -11.27 8.47 -14.51
N PHE A 398 -10.74 8.05 -15.67
CA PHE A 398 -9.59 7.15 -15.76
C PHE A 398 -8.23 7.85 -15.64
N VAL A 399 -8.23 9.19 -15.57
CA VAL A 399 -7.02 9.98 -15.35
C VAL A 399 -7.12 10.65 -13.97
N LYS A 400 -6.11 10.45 -13.13
CA LYS A 400 -6.03 11.06 -11.81
C LYS A 400 -4.64 11.61 -11.53
N ALA A 401 -4.55 12.52 -10.57
CA ALA A 401 -3.28 13.12 -10.18
C ALA A 401 -3.18 13.26 -8.67
N ALA A 402 -1.95 13.26 -8.16
CA ALA A 402 -1.63 13.70 -6.81
C ALA A 402 -0.42 14.62 -6.84
N VAL A 403 -0.42 15.61 -5.93
CA VAL A 403 0.71 16.53 -5.76
C VAL A 403 1.08 16.58 -4.29
N SER A 404 2.37 16.44 -4.04
CA SER A 404 2.92 16.59 -2.70
C SER A 404 4.18 17.46 -2.73
N GLY A 405 4.49 18.11 -1.61
CA GLY A 405 5.66 18.96 -1.53
C GLY A 405 6.19 19.14 -0.11
N LYS A 406 7.52 19.35 -0.03
CA LYS A 406 8.24 19.62 1.20
C LYS A 406 9.47 20.47 0.87
N ASP A 407 9.67 21.55 1.60
CA ASP A 407 10.88 22.41 1.50
C ASP A 407 11.16 22.90 0.06
N GLY A 408 10.11 23.25 -0.71
CA GLY A 408 10.23 23.70 -2.11
C GLY A 408 10.53 22.59 -3.13
N LYS A 409 10.55 21.33 -2.69
CA LYS A 409 10.62 20.16 -3.56
C LYS A 409 9.22 19.57 -3.71
N TYR A 410 8.89 19.11 -4.92
CA TYR A 410 7.56 18.62 -5.26
C TYR A 410 7.63 17.27 -5.99
N MET A 411 6.58 16.50 -5.82
CA MET A 411 6.24 15.35 -6.65
C MET A 411 4.86 15.62 -7.27
N ILE A 412 4.74 15.42 -8.58
CA ILE A 412 3.48 15.45 -9.33
C ILE A 412 3.34 14.07 -9.98
N ALA A 413 2.36 13.30 -9.56
CA ALA A 413 2.04 12.00 -10.12
C ALA A 413 0.77 12.08 -10.95
N LEU A 414 0.80 11.50 -12.14
CA LEU A 414 -0.32 11.41 -13.07
C LEU A 414 -0.52 9.95 -13.43
N VAL A 415 -1.72 9.39 -13.25
CA VAL A 415 -2.06 8.03 -13.64
C VAL A 415 -3.12 8.02 -14.71
N ASN A 416 -2.93 7.17 -15.74
CA ASN A 416 -3.90 6.85 -16.77
C ASN A 416 -4.18 5.35 -16.72
N VAL A 417 -5.35 4.95 -16.23
CA VAL A 417 -5.75 3.53 -16.13
C VAL A 417 -6.59 3.05 -17.32
N SER A 418 -6.77 3.90 -18.34
CA SER A 418 -7.46 3.51 -19.58
C SER A 418 -6.55 2.71 -20.51
N ASP A 419 -7.15 1.96 -21.42
CA ASP A 419 -6.49 1.17 -22.47
C ASP A 419 -6.01 2.01 -23.66
N SER A 420 -6.13 3.33 -23.59
CA SER A 420 -5.75 4.26 -24.65
C SER A 420 -4.86 5.39 -24.13
N PRO A 421 -3.95 5.93 -24.95
CA PRO A 421 -3.19 7.12 -24.60
C PRO A 421 -4.11 8.32 -24.35
N LYS A 422 -3.74 9.16 -23.37
CA LYS A 422 -4.47 10.39 -23.04
C LYS A 422 -3.55 11.59 -23.13
N THR A 423 -4.09 12.72 -23.60
CA THR A 423 -3.41 14.01 -23.56
C THR A 423 -4.08 14.85 -22.48
N VAL A 424 -3.27 15.31 -21.52
CA VAL A 424 -3.74 16.10 -20.40
C VAL A 424 -3.08 17.46 -20.39
N LYS A 425 -3.81 18.48 -19.91
CA LYS A 425 -3.29 19.79 -19.66
C LYS A 425 -3.14 20.04 -18.15
N LEU A 426 -1.91 20.09 -17.70
CA LEU A 426 -1.56 20.30 -16.29
C LEU A 426 -1.42 21.79 -16.01
N LYS A 427 -2.16 22.34 -15.03
CA LYS A 427 -2.19 23.76 -14.71
C LYS A 427 -2.08 24.03 -13.22
N SER A 428 -1.53 25.18 -12.87
CA SER A 428 -1.63 25.75 -11.53
C SER A 428 -1.60 27.27 -11.60
N ASP A 429 -2.49 27.92 -10.87
CA ASP A 429 -2.49 29.38 -10.72
C ASP A 429 -1.54 29.84 -9.60
N VAL A 430 -1.14 28.92 -8.71
CA VAL A 430 -0.29 29.19 -7.53
C VAL A 430 1.15 28.76 -7.79
N LEU A 431 1.37 27.53 -8.22
CA LEU A 431 2.68 27.00 -8.58
C LEU A 431 2.97 27.30 -10.05
N SER A 432 3.50 28.50 -10.33
CA SER A 432 3.66 28.99 -11.70
C SER A 432 4.60 28.12 -12.55
N SER A 433 5.69 27.64 -11.97
CA SER A 433 6.65 26.75 -12.64
C SER A 433 7.40 25.88 -11.66
N LEU A 434 7.90 24.73 -12.16
CA LEU A 434 8.74 23.82 -11.41
C LEU A 434 9.97 23.47 -12.24
N SER A 435 11.16 23.85 -11.76
CA SER A 435 12.43 23.69 -12.47
C SER A 435 13.24 22.51 -11.94
N GLY A 436 14.15 21.99 -12.78
CA GLY A 436 15.05 20.88 -12.44
C GLY A 436 14.33 19.55 -12.27
N CYS A 437 13.19 19.38 -12.95
CA CYS A 437 12.39 18.17 -12.83
C CYS A 437 13.03 17.00 -13.55
N LYS A 438 12.95 15.85 -12.90
CA LYS A 438 13.07 14.53 -13.50
C LYS A 438 11.67 14.05 -13.88
N LYS A 439 11.58 13.33 -14.99
CA LYS A 439 10.35 12.67 -15.44
C LYS A 439 10.57 11.16 -15.48
N PHE A 440 9.71 10.43 -14.84
CA PHE A 440 9.66 8.96 -14.91
C PHE A 440 8.36 8.53 -15.58
N ILE A 441 8.43 7.53 -16.45
CA ILE A 441 7.26 6.93 -17.09
C ILE A 441 7.26 5.44 -16.76
N TYR A 442 6.23 5.01 -16.06
CA TYR A 442 5.95 3.62 -15.81
C TYR A 442 4.83 3.16 -16.76
N SER A 443 5.16 2.31 -17.68
CA SER A 443 4.25 1.52 -18.53
C SER A 443 5.05 0.44 -19.23
N ASP A 444 4.39 -0.53 -19.85
CA ASP A 444 5.08 -1.61 -20.58
C ASP A 444 5.99 -1.04 -21.68
N GLY A 445 7.24 -1.48 -21.69
CA GLY A 445 8.26 -1.07 -22.67
C GLY A 445 8.84 0.35 -22.48
N THR A 446 8.47 1.11 -21.42
CA THR A 446 8.97 2.48 -21.22
C THR A 446 9.95 2.64 -20.07
N LEU A 447 10.02 1.69 -19.15
CA LEU A 447 10.92 1.77 -17.99
C LEU A 447 12.39 1.80 -18.42
N LYS A 448 13.13 2.75 -17.85
CA LYS A 448 14.59 2.80 -17.95
C LYS A 448 15.20 2.24 -16.67
N GLN A 449 15.50 0.96 -16.67
CA GLN A 449 16.09 0.26 -15.53
C GLN A 449 17.62 0.26 -15.60
N LYS A 450 18.24 0.23 -14.43
CA LYS A 450 19.68 -0.01 -14.26
C LYS A 450 19.88 -1.01 -13.13
N GLY A 451 20.51 -2.15 -13.45
CA GLY A 451 20.65 -3.25 -12.50
C GLY A 451 19.31 -3.88 -12.15
N ASP A 452 19.19 -4.38 -10.92
CA ASP A 452 18.03 -5.12 -10.44
C ASP A 452 16.81 -4.22 -10.15
N CYS A 453 17.02 -3.12 -9.44
CA CYS A 453 15.90 -2.36 -8.85
C CYS A 453 15.88 -0.86 -9.16
N LEU A 454 16.94 -0.31 -9.78
CA LEU A 454 17.03 1.14 -9.98
C LEU A 454 16.25 1.59 -11.22
N LEU A 455 15.54 2.71 -11.11
CA LEU A 455 14.99 3.43 -12.25
C LEU A 455 15.80 4.68 -12.57
N LEU A 456 16.02 4.87 -13.85
CA LEU A 456 16.56 6.12 -14.39
C LEU A 456 15.41 6.97 -14.94
N PRO A 457 15.47 8.30 -14.81
CA PRO A 457 14.46 9.17 -15.39
C PRO A 457 14.43 9.03 -16.92
N ASN A 458 13.24 9.20 -17.49
CA ASN A 458 13.07 9.28 -18.95
C ASN A 458 13.61 10.61 -19.49
N ASP A 459 13.40 11.69 -18.73
CA ASP A 459 13.91 13.04 -19.02
C ASP A 459 14.39 13.70 -17.72
N GLU A 460 15.37 14.59 -17.82
CA GLU A 460 15.95 15.33 -16.70
C GLU A 460 16.05 16.84 -17.00
N ASN A 461 16.21 17.64 -15.95
CA ASN A 461 16.38 19.08 -16.02
C ASN A 461 15.23 19.82 -16.72
N LEU A 462 14.02 19.26 -16.65
CA LEU A 462 12.82 19.84 -17.22
C LEU A 462 12.37 21.08 -16.44
N ILE A 463 11.70 21.99 -17.14
CA ILE A 463 10.96 23.10 -16.55
C ILE A 463 9.50 22.92 -16.92
N LEU A 464 8.63 22.69 -15.93
CA LEU A 464 7.20 22.65 -16.13
C LEU A 464 6.62 24.06 -16.01
N HIS A 465 5.90 24.53 -17.03
CA HIS A 465 5.26 25.86 -17.05
C HIS A 465 3.76 25.73 -16.70
N LEU A 466 3.47 25.56 -15.42
CA LEU A 466 2.12 25.24 -14.95
C LEU A 466 1.14 26.42 -15.11
N GLU A 467 1.58 27.66 -14.99
CA GLU A 467 0.74 28.86 -15.22
C GLU A 467 0.19 28.94 -16.66
N LYS A 468 0.98 28.48 -17.63
CA LYS A 468 0.59 28.47 -19.05
C LYS A 468 -0.18 27.20 -19.43
N GLY A 469 -0.07 26.19 -18.58
CA GLY A 469 -0.56 24.84 -18.81
C GLY A 469 0.43 23.99 -19.60
N GLU A 470 0.96 22.98 -18.93
CA GLU A 470 1.85 21.96 -19.50
C GLU A 470 1.03 20.87 -20.18
N THR A 471 1.35 20.55 -21.45
CA THR A 471 0.68 19.46 -22.16
C THR A 471 1.47 18.17 -21.98
N VAL A 472 0.84 17.15 -21.44
CA VAL A 472 1.44 15.84 -21.16
C VAL A 472 0.67 14.74 -21.90
N THR A 473 1.39 14.00 -22.75
CA THR A 473 0.84 12.76 -23.34
C THR A 473 1.20 11.58 -22.43
N MET A 474 0.19 10.88 -21.97
CA MET A 474 0.28 9.69 -21.12
C MET A 474 0.02 8.44 -21.97
N PRO A 475 0.90 7.43 -21.96
CA PRO A 475 0.57 6.13 -22.55
C PRO A 475 -0.69 5.51 -21.92
N ALA A 476 -1.25 4.51 -22.58
CA ALA A 476 -2.24 3.64 -21.96
C ALA A 476 -1.64 2.96 -20.74
N GLU A 477 -2.43 2.68 -19.72
CA GLU A 477 -2.03 1.96 -18.51
C GLU A 477 -0.67 2.44 -17.96
N SER A 478 -0.57 3.74 -17.62
CA SER A 478 0.70 4.37 -17.26
C SER A 478 0.63 5.22 -16.00
N LEU A 479 1.78 5.34 -15.33
CA LEU A 479 2.04 6.35 -14.31
C LEU A 479 3.18 7.25 -14.80
N ILE A 480 2.99 8.58 -14.73
CA ILE A 480 4.04 9.55 -14.95
C ILE A 480 4.31 10.28 -13.63
N VAL A 481 5.57 10.34 -13.24
CA VAL A 481 6.00 11.11 -12.06
C VAL A 481 6.98 12.18 -12.48
N TYR A 482 6.63 13.43 -12.19
CA TYR A 482 7.56 14.56 -12.23
C TYR A 482 8.01 14.90 -10.82
N THR A 483 9.30 15.14 -10.64
CA THR A 483 9.83 15.52 -9.35
C THR A 483 11.12 16.33 -9.48
N ASN A 484 11.32 17.30 -8.59
CA ASN A 484 12.58 18.01 -8.44
C ASN A 484 13.36 17.61 -7.17
N TYR A 485 13.03 16.48 -6.55
CA TYR A 485 13.89 15.87 -5.53
C TYR A 485 15.22 15.42 -6.14
N ASP A 486 16.32 15.59 -5.41
CA ASP A 486 17.68 15.38 -5.93
C ASP A 486 18.20 13.94 -5.81
N TYR A 487 17.46 13.04 -5.17
CA TYR A 487 17.83 11.63 -4.93
C TYR A 487 17.10 10.65 -5.82
#